data_3712780ca30e8d41214e68983c5e6b3c
#
_entry.id   3712780ca30e8d41214e68983c5e6b3c
#
_cell.length_a   1.000
_cell.length_b   1.000
_cell.length_c   1.000
_cell.angle_alpha   90.00
_cell.angle_beta   90.00
_cell.angle_gamma   90.00
#
_symmetry.space_group_name_H-M   'P 1'
#
loop_
_entity.id
_entity.type
_entity.pdbx_description
1 polymer ?
#
loop_
_entity_poly.entity_id
_entity_poly.type
_entity_poly.pdbx_seq_one_letter_code
_entity_poly.pdbx_strand_id
1 'polypeptide(L)'
;KGALPGRRNVVVTRDKNFSAEGADVYNSLEDAIDSCKGAETFIIGGAQIYRQAMPMVSKLFLTRVYASYPDADAFFPEIIADEWDIANEEAAAETPDGLRYQFIDLIRK
;
A
#
# COMPACT_ATOMS: atom_id res chain seq x y z
N LYS A 1 5.13 8.79 -14.13
CA LYS A 1 6.00 8.86 -12.95
C LYS A 1 7.08 7.81 -13.08
N GLY A 2 8.30 8.18 -12.78
CA GLY A 2 9.41 7.27 -12.87
C GLY A 2 9.56 6.39 -11.63
N ALA A 3 10.53 5.48 -11.71
CA ALA A 3 10.88 4.63 -10.59
C ALA A 3 11.40 5.46 -9.42
N LEU A 4 11.19 4.95 -8.21
CA LEU A 4 11.67 5.60 -7.01
C LEU A 4 13.16 5.31 -6.84
N PRO A 5 13.98 6.32 -6.52
CA PRO A 5 15.43 6.12 -6.42
C PRO A 5 15.83 5.34 -5.17
N GLY A 6 16.98 4.66 -5.27
CA GLY A 6 17.58 3.99 -4.11
C GLY A 6 16.91 2.70 -3.68
N ARG A 7 16.04 2.13 -4.54
CA ARG A 7 15.33 0.88 -4.21
C ARG A 7 14.92 0.15 -5.47
N ARG A 8 14.63 -1.14 -5.32
CA ARG A 8 14.09 -1.93 -6.41
C ARG A 8 12.62 -1.57 -6.60
N ASN A 9 12.24 -1.32 -7.84
CA ASN A 9 10.86 -1.00 -8.20
C ASN A 9 10.25 -2.18 -8.95
N VAL A 10 9.05 -2.62 -8.51
CA VAL A 10 8.35 -3.74 -9.10
C VAL A 10 6.96 -3.29 -9.49
N VAL A 11 6.56 -3.61 -10.71
CA VAL A 11 5.23 -3.29 -11.23
C VAL A 11 4.48 -4.58 -11.52
N VAL A 12 3.23 -4.66 -11.10
CA VAL A 12 2.35 -5.78 -11.40
C VAL A 12 1.27 -5.29 -12.35
N THR A 13 1.16 -5.91 -13.52
CA THR A 13 0.18 -5.52 -14.52
C THR A 13 -0.24 -6.73 -15.35
N ARG A 14 -1.48 -6.74 -15.83
CA ARG A 14 -1.96 -7.77 -16.74
C ARG A 14 -1.48 -7.54 -18.17
N ASP A 15 -0.99 -6.35 -18.46
CA ASP A 15 -0.51 -6.02 -19.81
C ASP A 15 0.88 -6.62 -20.02
N LYS A 16 0.92 -7.67 -20.84
CA LYS A 16 2.17 -8.40 -21.10
C LYS A 16 3.17 -7.59 -21.94
N ASN A 17 2.71 -6.52 -22.55
CA ASN A 17 3.56 -5.66 -23.36
C ASN A 17 4.04 -4.42 -22.63
N PHE A 18 3.62 -4.26 -21.35
CA PHE A 18 4.02 -3.11 -20.55
C PHE A 18 5.48 -3.22 -20.16
N SER A 19 6.19 -2.11 -20.26
CA SER A 19 7.53 -2.00 -19.72
C SER A 19 7.70 -0.61 -19.12
N ALA A 20 8.57 -0.51 -18.12
CA ALA A 20 8.87 0.75 -17.48
C ALA A 20 10.35 0.80 -17.16
N GLU A 21 11.00 1.89 -17.51
CA GLU A 21 12.42 2.05 -17.24
C GLU A 21 12.68 2.11 -15.74
N GLY A 22 13.64 1.32 -15.29
CA GLY A 22 14.00 1.29 -13.86
C GLY A 22 13.10 0.41 -13.00
N ALA A 23 12.20 -0.35 -13.60
CA ALA A 23 11.30 -1.22 -12.85
C ALA A 23 11.29 -2.62 -13.45
N ASP A 24 11.08 -3.61 -12.58
CA ASP A 24 10.86 -5.00 -12.99
C ASP A 24 9.36 -5.22 -13.09
N VAL A 25 8.90 -5.82 -14.19
CA VAL A 25 7.48 -5.99 -14.46
C VAL A 25 7.08 -7.45 -14.32
N TYR A 26 6.01 -7.70 -13.59
CA TYR A 26 5.44 -9.03 -13.40
C TYR A 26 3.96 -9.01 -13.77
N ASN A 27 3.43 -10.15 -14.21
CA ASN A 27 2.03 -10.24 -14.61
C ASN A 27 1.14 -10.85 -13.52
N SER A 28 1.70 -11.20 -12.37
CA SER A 28 0.93 -11.62 -11.20
C SER A 28 1.58 -11.10 -9.94
N LEU A 29 0.76 -10.86 -8.91
CA LEU A 29 1.25 -10.42 -7.61
C LEU A 29 2.10 -11.50 -6.96
N GLU A 30 1.70 -12.76 -7.10
CA GLU A 30 2.44 -13.88 -6.51
C GLU A 30 3.86 -13.95 -7.06
N ASP A 31 4.02 -13.82 -8.37
CA ASP A 31 5.35 -13.83 -8.98
C ASP A 31 6.19 -12.65 -8.51
N ALA A 32 5.57 -11.48 -8.39
CA ALA A 32 6.27 -10.30 -7.91
C ALA A 32 6.75 -10.49 -6.48
N ILE A 33 5.90 -11.02 -5.61
CA ILE A 33 6.25 -11.26 -4.21
C ILE A 33 7.35 -12.30 -4.08
N ASP A 34 7.26 -13.38 -4.86
CA ASP A 34 8.30 -14.41 -4.87
C ASP A 34 9.66 -13.84 -5.24
N SER A 35 9.70 -12.88 -6.16
CA SER A 35 10.95 -12.26 -6.57
C SER A 35 11.57 -11.39 -5.47
N CYS A 36 10.79 -11.04 -4.44
CA CYS A 36 11.22 -10.18 -3.35
C CYS A 36 11.49 -10.93 -2.06
N LYS A 37 11.45 -12.26 -2.07
CA LYS A 37 11.65 -13.06 -0.85
C LYS A 37 12.99 -12.76 -0.22
N GLY A 38 12.98 -12.61 1.09
CA GLY A 38 14.21 -12.30 1.84
C GLY A 38 14.51 -10.82 1.93
N ALA A 39 13.71 -9.97 1.29
CA ALA A 39 13.89 -8.53 1.34
C ALA A 39 12.67 -7.86 1.98
N GLU A 40 12.90 -6.73 2.62
CA GLU A 40 11.80 -5.91 3.12
C GLU A 40 11.07 -5.30 1.91
N THR A 41 9.76 -5.53 1.83
CA THR A 41 8.97 -5.17 0.66
C THR A 41 7.75 -4.35 1.06
N PHE A 42 7.53 -3.23 0.38
CA PHE A 42 6.39 -2.36 0.61
C PHE A 42 5.47 -2.36 -0.60
N ILE A 43 4.18 -2.42 -0.34
CA ILE A 43 3.15 -2.36 -1.39
C ILE A 43 2.50 -0.99 -1.31
N ILE A 44 2.58 -0.24 -2.40
CA ILE A 44 2.15 1.16 -2.41
C ILE A 44 1.01 1.46 -3.37
N GLY A 45 0.26 0.45 -3.76
CA GLY A 45 -0.96 0.64 -4.53
C GLY A 45 -0.94 -0.05 -5.87
N GLY A 46 -1.93 0.14 -6.67
CA GLY A 46 -3.22 0.78 -6.39
C GLY A 46 -4.24 -0.11 -5.71
N ALA A 47 -5.50 0.28 -5.79
CA ALA A 47 -6.59 -0.37 -5.05
C ALA A 47 -6.69 -1.87 -5.33
N GLN A 48 -6.55 -2.28 -6.58
CA GLN A 48 -6.60 -3.71 -6.92
C GLN A 48 -5.45 -4.49 -6.30
N ILE A 49 -4.26 -3.92 -6.28
CA ILE A 49 -3.09 -4.56 -5.69
C ILE A 49 -3.26 -4.65 -4.17
N TYR A 50 -3.74 -3.59 -3.53
CA TYR A 50 -4.03 -3.62 -2.09
C TYR A 50 -5.02 -4.73 -1.75
N ARG A 51 -6.07 -4.89 -2.57
CA ARG A 51 -7.09 -5.91 -2.32
C ARG A 51 -6.51 -7.32 -2.42
N GLN A 52 -5.66 -7.55 -3.41
CA GLN A 52 -5.03 -8.86 -3.59
C GLN A 52 -3.99 -9.14 -2.50
N ALA A 53 -3.29 -8.11 -2.04
CA ALA A 53 -2.19 -8.26 -1.10
C ALA A 53 -2.65 -8.33 0.35
N MET A 54 -3.85 -7.85 0.67
CA MET A 54 -4.31 -7.75 2.05
C MET A 54 -4.16 -9.04 2.85
N PRO A 55 -4.50 -10.22 2.30
CA PRO A 55 -4.31 -11.47 3.05
C PRO A 55 -2.86 -11.86 3.28
N MET A 56 -1.94 -11.27 2.52
CA MET A 56 -0.53 -11.65 2.55
C MET A 56 0.33 -10.76 3.42
N VAL A 57 -0.09 -9.51 3.65
CA VAL A 57 0.74 -8.55 4.37
C VAL A 57 0.60 -8.75 5.86
N SER A 58 1.69 -8.46 6.60
CA SER A 58 1.72 -8.60 8.04
C SER A 58 1.67 -7.27 8.77
N LYS A 59 1.85 -6.17 8.05
CA LYS A 59 1.92 -4.84 8.64
C LYS A 59 1.29 -3.81 7.71
N LEU A 60 0.55 -2.87 8.29
CA LEU A 60 -0.02 -1.74 7.56
C LEU A 60 0.51 -0.44 8.13
N PHE A 61 0.97 0.44 7.26
CA PHE A 61 1.28 1.82 7.61
C PHE A 61 0.16 2.69 7.05
N LEU A 62 -0.73 3.13 7.92
CA LEU A 62 -1.92 3.86 7.51
C LEU A 62 -1.78 5.34 7.79
N THR A 63 -2.28 6.16 6.87
CA THR A 63 -2.57 7.56 7.13
C THR A 63 -4.08 7.69 7.14
N ARG A 64 -4.66 7.93 8.32
CA ARG A 64 -6.09 8.19 8.43
C ARG A 64 -6.33 9.66 8.19
N VAL A 65 -7.20 9.96 7.23
CA VAL A 65 -7.56 11.32 6.88
C VAL A 65 -9.01 11.55 7.33
N TYR A 66 -9.23 12.60 8.12
CA TYR A 66 -10.55 12.89 8.67
C TYR A 66 -11.33 13.75 7.69
N ALA A 67 -11.74 13.13 6.59
CA ALA A 67 -12.51 13.77 5.54
C ALA A 67 -13.30 12.70 4.78
N SER A 68 -14.37 13.11 4.12
CA SER A 68 -15.20 12.23 3.32
C SER A 68 -15.10 12.64 1.85
N TYR A 69 -14.91 11.65 0.99
CA TYR A 69 -14.79 11.88 -0.45
C TYR A 69 -15.83 11.00 -1.16
N PRO A 70 -17.09 11.42 -1.21
CA PRO A 70 -18.15 10.59 -1.77
C PRO A 70 -17.97 10.29 -3.26
N ASP A 71 -17.18 11.10 -3.98
CA ASP A 71 -16.92 10.89 -5.40
C ASP A 71 -15.72 9.99 -5.67
N ALA A 72 -15.11 9.41 -4.64
CA ALA A 72 -13.97 8.52 -4.84
C ALA A 72 -14.39 7.29 -5.63
N ASP A 73 -13.54 6.88 -6.58
CA ASP A 73 -13.82 5.73 -7.45
C ASP A 73 -12.93 4.52 -7.12
N ALA A 74 -12.05 4.66 -6.15
CA ALA A 74 -11.20 3.56 -5.69
C ALA A 74 -11.09 3.62 -4.18
N PHE A 75 -11.09 2.45 -3.53
CA PHE A 75 -11.10 2.36 -2.08
C PHE A 75 -10.06 1.36 -1.59
N PHE A 76 -9.42 1.68 -0.47
CA PHE A 76 -8.57 0.73 0.22
C PHE A 76 -9.45 -0.41 0.75
N PRO A 77 -8.94 -1.66 0.79
CA PRO A 77 -9.73 -2.78 1.32
C PRO A 77 -10.17 -2.54 2.76
N GLU A 78 -11.29 -3.14 3.14
CA GLU A 78 -11.77 -3.04 4.50
C GLU A 78 -10.76 -3.63 5.49
N ILE A 79 -10.52 -2.92 6.59
CA ILE A 79 -9.63 -3.36 7.66
C ILE A 79 -10.49 -3.91 8.77
N ILE A 80 -10.39 -5.22 9.00
CA ILE A 80 -11.21 -5.90 10.01
C ILE A 80 -10.47 -5.84 11.35
N ALA A 81 -11.03 -5.11 12.31
CA ALA A 81 -10.35 -4.81 13.57
C ALA A 81 -9.89 -6.07 14.31
N ASP A 82 -10.64 -7.16 14.21
CA ASP A 82 -10.29 -8.40 14.89
C ASP A 82 -9.03 -9.07 14.35
N GLU A 83 -8.57 -8.66 13.17
CA GLU A 83 -7.38 -9.22 12.51
C GLU A 83 -6.11 -8.43 12.75
N TRP A 84 -6.21 -7.25 13.37
CA TRP A 84 -5.09 -6.33 13.48
C TRP A 84 -4.94 -5.77 14.87
N ASP A 85 -3.68 -5.63 15.32
CA ASP A 85 -3.32 -4.91 16.55
C ASP A 85 -2.70 -3.59 16.20
N ILE A 86 -2.94 -2.57 17.02
CA ILE A 86 -2.28 -1.28 16.85
C ILE A 86 -0.88 -1.39 17.44
N ALA A 87 0.14 -1.26 16.57
CA ALA A 87 1.54 -1.31 16.99
C ALA A 87 2.02 0.08 17.38
N ASN A 88 1.55 1.11 16.68
CA ASN A 88 1.93 2.49 16.96
C ASN A 88 0.81 3.40 16.48
N GLU A 89 0.54 4.44 17.26
CA GLU A 89 -0.50 5.40 16.89
C GLU A 89 0.00 6.78 17.29
N GLU A 90 0.20 7.64 16.30
CA GLU A 90 0.66 9.01 16.55
C GLU A 90 -0.53 9.92 16.81
N ALA A 91 -0.29 11.03 17.50
CA ALA A 91 -1.34 12.02 17.70
C ALA A 91 -1.79 12.59 16.36
N ALA A 92 -3.06 12.96 16.28
CA ALA A 92 -3.60 13.55 15.06
C ALA A 92 -2.92 14.92 14.83
N ALA A 93 -2.67 15.22 13.56
CA ALA A 93 -2.05 16.47 13.13
C ALA A 93 -2.95 17.15 12.11
N GLU A 94 -2.60 18.35 11.71
CA GLU A 94 -3.41 19.14 10.80
C GLU A 94 -2.53 19.76 9.74
N THR A 95 -2.98 19.74 8.50
CA THR A 95 -2.29 20.45 7.42
C THR A 95 -2.58 21.93 7.51
N PRO A 96 -1.79 22.79 6.82
CA PRO A 96 -2.05 24.24 6.85
C PRO A 96 -3.44 24.65 6.40
N ASP A 97 -4.08 23.85 5.56
CA ASP A 97 -5.44 24.12 5.09
C ASP A 97 -6.55 23.46 5.94
N GLY A 98 -6.17 22.93 7.11
CA GLY A 98 -7.13 22.46 8.10
C GLY A 98 -7.53 21.01 7.99
N LEU A 99 -6.88 20.22 7.15
CA LEU A 99 -7.17 18.79 7.03
C LEU A 99 -6.49 18.03 8.16
N ARG A 100 -7.28 17.27 8.92
CA ARG A 100 -6.74 16.47 10.02
C ARG A 100 -6.35 15.08 9.51
N TYR A 101 -5.23 14.57 10.02
CA TYR A 101 -4.76 13.24 9.66
C TYR A 101 -4.01 12.60 10.83
N GLN A 102 -3.82 11.29 10.75
CA GLN A 102 -3.16 10.54 11.81
C GLN A 102 -2.43 9.35 11.20
N PHE A 103 -1.20 9.10 11.65
CA PHE A 103 -0.44 7.92 11.23
C PHE A 103 -0.68 6.79 12.23
N ILE A 104 -1.00 5.61 11.72
CA ILE A 104 -1.28 4.43 12.53
C ILE A 104 -0.57 3.23 11.91
N ASP A 105 0.19 2.50 12.71
CA ASP A 105 0.81 1.26 12.27
C ASP A 105 0.05 0.08 12.86
N LEU A 106 -0.36 -0.85 12.00
CA LEU A 106 -1.08 -2.05 12.40
C LEU A 106 -0.23 -3.28 12.11
N ILE A 107 -0.32 -4.27 13.00
CA ILE A 107 0.34 -5.56 12.83
C ILE A 107 -0.75 -6.63 12.82
N ARG A 108 -0.66 -7.59 11.90
CA ARG A 108 -1.61 -8.69 11.84
C ARG A 108 -1.47 -9.57 13.06
N LYS A 109 -2.61 -9.94 13.64
CA LYS A 109 -2.65 -10.84 14.78
C LYS A 109 -2.19 -12.25 14.45
#